data_90c1bbb006faedf52d118e3f60b908f1
#
_entry.id   90c1bbb006faedf52d118e3f60b908f1
#
_cell.length_a   1.000
_cell.length_b   1.000
_cell.length_c   1.000
_cell.angle_alpha   90.00
_cell.angle_beta   90.00
_cell.angle_gamma   90.00
#
_symmetry.space_group_name_H-M   'P 1'
#
loop_
_entity.id
_entity.type
_entity.pdbx_description
1 polymer ?
#
loop_
_entity_poly.entity_id
_entity_poly.type
_entity_poly.pdbx_seq_one_letter_code
_entity_poly.pdbx_strand_id
1 'polypeptide(L)'
;MSNFVDKTQNLPLDNSFNDGNVLTIKTVQIAPFRTLMTALKDILLETNITFQPDGIRIINMDKSHTILAHLFLAAKNFEFYECKKSKIVIGVNMFHLFKLINSIDNDDTLTIYIENSDYVDGIVSHLALKFENGEIKQCKTQKLRLIEPEPEELEYPDVKFSSIINLPSADFQKIIRDLSCISEKLEIKSVGNELIFKCSGQFASAEIHRAESDGSMGFVLKQDSSKIIQGEFSLKNLSYFIKCTNLCNQIEVYLENDLPLVVKYDVASLGSIKLCLAPLPSS
;
A
#
# COMPACT_ATOMS: atom_id res chain seq x y z
N MET A 1 -31.97 0.02 -38.12
CA MET A 1 -31.37 1.23 -37.59
C MET A 1 -31.95 1.47 -36.19
N SER A 2 -31.29 0.97 -35.17
CA SER A 2 -31.70 1.13 -33.77
C SER A 2 -30.72 2.06 -33.10
N ASN A 3 -31.23 3.21 -32.69
CA ASN A 3 -30.51 4.24 -31.97
C ASN A 3 -30.13 3.72 -30.55
N PHE A 4 -28.86 3.44 -30.31
CA PHE A 4 -28.34 3.35 -28.96
C PHE A 4 -28.24 4.76 -28.37
N VAL A 5 -29.13 5.07 -27.45
CA VAL A 5 -29.04 6.27 -26.62
C VAL A 5 -28.08 5.97 -25.47
N ASP A 6 -26.96 6.64 -25.53
CA ASP A 6 -25.94 6.68 -24.46
C ASP A 6 -26.58 7.34 -23.21
N LYS A 7 -26.83 6.53 -22.16
CA LYS A 7 -27.35 6.99 -20.87
C LYS A 7 -26.23 7.05 -19.83
N THR A 8 -25.19 7.82 -20.10
CA THR A 8 -24.35 8.34 -19.02
C THR A 8 -25.05 9.57 -18.41
N GLN A 9 -26.08 9.34 -17.63
CA GLN A 9 -26.60 10.38 -16.75
C GLN A 9 -25.60 10.59 -15.61
N ASN A 10 -24.80 11.65 -15.74
CA ASN A 10 -24.11 12.27 -14.61
C ASN A 10 -25.17 12.67 -13.58
N LEU A 11 -25.26 11.90 -12.48
CA LEU A 11 -25.99 12.35 -11.31
C LEU A 11 -25.31 13.66 -10.85
N PRO A 12 -26.06 14.74 -10.68
CA PRO A 12 -25.48 15.98 -10.18
C PRO A 12 -24.89 15.68 -8.80
N LEU A 13 -23.58 15.95 -8.64
CA LEU A 13 -22.94 15.99 -7.34
C LEU A 13 -23.72 16.99 -6.48
N ASP A 14 -24.30 16.53 -5.39
CA ASP A 14 -24.96 17.41 -4.42
C ASP A 14 -23.86 18.27 -3.78
N ASN A 15 -23.63 19.45 -4.33
CA ASN A 15 -22.61 20.37 -3.85
C ASN A 15 -22.86 20.81 -2.39
N SER A 16 -24.10 20.69 -1.89
CA SER A 16 -24.43 21.02 -0.50
C SER A 16 -23.75 20.05 0.51
N PHE A 17 -23.51 18.80 0.13
CA PHE A 17 -22.81 17.82 0.95
C PHE A 17 -21.34 18.20 1.17
N ASN A 18 -20.70 18.78 0.17
CA ASN A 18 -19.28 19.16 0.22
C ASN A 18 -19.03 20.45 1.02
N ASP A 19 -19.98 21.37 1.07
CA ASP A 19 -19.82 22.65 1.78
C ASP A 19 -19.67 22.48 3.30
N GLY A 20 -20.26 21.41 3.87
CA GLY A 20 -20.16 21.07 5.29
C GLY A 20 -18.89 20.33 5.71
N ASN A 21 -18.00 20.00 4.78
CA ASN A 21 -16.83 19.14 5.04
C ASN A 21 -15.52 19.89 4.84
N VAL A 22 -14.48 19.56 5.64
CA VAL A 22 -13.09 20.01 5.43
C VAL A 22 -12.32 19.06 4.51
N LEU A 23 -12.77 17.79 4.42
CA LEU A 23 -12.24 16.76 3.55
C LEU A 23 -13.38 15.97 2.94
N THR A 24 -13.32 15.70 1.63
CA THR A 24 -14.23 14.77 0.95
C THR A 24 -13.47 14.01 -0.13
N ILE A 25 -13.52 12.68 -0.09
CA ILE A 25 -12.85 11.78 -1.02
C ILE A 25 -13.84 10.71 -1.46
N LYS A 26 -14.00 10.49 -2.75
CA LYS A 26 -14.92 9.49 -3.30
C LYS A 26 -14.17 8.52 -4.20
N THR A 27 -14.44 7.21 -4.04
CA THR A 27 -13.88 6.17 -4.90
C THR A 27 -14.86 5.01 -5.12
N VAL A 28 -14.77 4.41 -6.29
CA VAL A 28 -15.42 3.14 -6.65
C VAL A 28 -14.41 1.97 -6.63
N GLN A 29 -13.13 2.24 -6.36
CA GLN A 29 -12.06 1.24 -6.34
C GLN A 29 -11.99 0.52 -4.98
N ILE A 30 -13.07 -0.17 -4.61
CA ILE A 30 -13.23 -0.78 -3.28
C ILE A 30 -12.28 -1.97 -3.09
N ALA A 31 -12.16 -2.85 -4.08
CA ALA A 31 -11.35 -4.06 -3.95
C ALA A 31 -9.85 -3.76 -3.69
N PRO A 32 -9.17 -2.88 -4.46
CA PRO A 32 -7.80 -2.45 -4.15
C PRO A 32 -7.68 -1.80 -2.76
N PHE A 33 -8.64 -0.94 -2.39
CA PHE A 33 -8.63 -0.25 -1.11
C PHE A 33 -8.75 -1.24 0.06
N ARG A 34 -9.64 -2.24 -0.06
CA ARG A 34 -9.79 -3.32 0.93
C ARG A 34 -8.53 -4.18 1.05
N THR A 35 -7.91 -4.56 -0.07
CA THR A 35 -6.65 -5.32 -0.09
C THR A 35 -5.54 -4.54 0.62
N LEU A 36 -5.43 -3.24 0.33
CA LEU A 36 -4.47 -2.34 0.97
C LEU A 36 -4.68 -2.29 2.50
N MET A 37 -5.91 -2.09 2.95
CA MET A 37 -6.24 -2.05 4.39
C MET A 37 -5.96 -3.40 5.07
N THR A 38 -6.20 -4.52 4.37
CA THR A 38 -5.88 -5.86 4.88
C THR A 38 -4.39 -6.05 5.09
N ALA A 39 -3.55 -5.55 4.20
CA ALA A 39 -2.10 -5.60 4.36
C ALA A 39 -1.60 -4.67 5.49
N LEU A 40 -2.06 -3.42 5.48
CA LEU A 40 -1.59 -2.41 6.43
C LEU A 40 -1.93 -2.72 7.89
N LYS A 41 -3.13 -3.27 8.19
CA LYS A 41 -3.51 -3.63 9.58
C LYS A 41 -2.60 -4.67 10.23
N ASP A 42 -1.90 -5.45 9.44
CA ASP A 42 -0.99 -6.50 9.93
C ASP A 42 0.44 -5.97 10.12
N ILE A 43 0.78 -4.85 9.49
CA ILE A 43 2.07 -4.15 9.61
C ILE A 43 1.97 -3.05 10.67
N LEU A 44 0.94 -2.19 10.55
CA LEU A 44 0.76 -1.01 11.38
C LEU A 44 -0.44 -1.22 12.34
N LEU A 45 -0.22 -1.03 13.64
CA LEU A 45 -1.32 -1.08 14.60
C LEU A 45 -2.05 0.27 14.67
N GLU A 46 -1.29 1.32 14.91
CA GLU A 46 -1.71 2.70 14.95
C GLU A 46 -0.81 3.50 14.02
N THR A 47 -1.37 4.49 13.33
CA THR A 47 -0.60 5.27 12.37
C THR A 47 -1.26 6.61 12.09
N ASN A 48 -0.45 7.58 11.68
CA ASN A 48 -0.94 8.81 11.11
C ASN A 48 -1.32 8.61 9.64
N ILE A 49 -2.49 9.13 9.27
CA ILE A 49 -2.88 9.33 7.88
C ILE A 49 -2.89 10.83 7.62
N THR A 50 -2.14 11.23 6.61
CA THR A 50 -2.04 12.64 6.20
C THR A 50 -2.82 12.86 4.90
N PHE A 51 -3.72 13.83 4.92
CA PHE A 51 -4.44 14.31 3.73
C PHE A 51 -3.90 15.68 3.34
N GLN A 52 -3.57 15.83 2.07
CA GLN A 52 -3.12 17.08 1.45
C GLN A 52 -3.86 17.28 0.14
N PRO A 53 -3.87 18.48 -0.46
CA PRO A 53 -4.54 18.71 -1.73
C PRO A 53 -4.10 17.82 -2.88
N ASP A 54 -2.89 17.28 -2.84
CA ASP A 54 -2.32 16.38 -3.85
C ASP A 54 -2.57 14.89 -3.58
N GLY A 55 -3.05 14.50 -2.37
CA GLY A 55 -3.39 13.12 -2.07
C GLY A 55 -3.28 12.70 -0.61
N ILE A 56 -3.31 11.38 -0.42
CA ILE A 56 -3.25 10.70 0.89
C ILE A 56 -1.85 10.11 1.06
N ARG A 57 -1.28 10.27 2.27
CA ARG A 57 0.02 9.69 2.66
C ARG A 57 -0.06 8.95 3.97
N ILE A 58 0.65 7.83 4.02
CA ILE A 58 1.00 7.13 5.26
C ILE A 58 2.50 6.85 5.20
N ILE A 59 3.24 7.27 6.21
CA ILE A 59 4.64 6.89 6.43
C ILE A 59 4.75 6.51 7.89
N ASN A 60 4.94 5.21 8.16
CA ASN A 60 5.14 4.75 9.54
C ASN A 60 5.88 3.42 9.56
N MET A 61 6.44 3.08 10.71
CA MET A 61 7.12 1.82 10.97
C MET A 61 6.25 0.85 11.76
N ASP A 62 6.53 -0.44 11.59
CA ASP A 62 5.98 -1.46 12.47
C ASP A 62 6.55 -1.32 13.90
N LYS A 63 5.94 -1.98 14.88
CA LYS A 63 6.37 -1.90 16.30
C LYS A 63 7.82 -2.33 16.55
N SER A 64 8.37 -3.16 15.69
CA SER A 64 9.76 -3.64 15.80
C SER A 64 10.76 -2.74 15.10
N HIS A 65 10.31 -1.67 14.45
CA HIS A 65 11.11 -0.76 13.63
C HIS A 65 11.92 -1.46 12.51
N THR A 66 11.38 -2.59 12.01
CA THR A 66 12.02 -3.38 10.95
C THR A 66 11.36 -3.19 9.59
N ILE A 67 10.07 -2.81 9.57
CA ILE A 67 9.31 -2.55 8.35
C ILE A 67 8.87 -1.10 8.33
N LEU A 68 9.23 -0.37 7.27
CA LEU A 68 8.67 0.95 6.95
C LEU A 68 7.63 0.80 5.85
N ALA A 69 6.42 1.28 6.08
CA ALA A 69 5.38 1.39 5.07
C ALA A 69 5.27 2.86 4.59
N HIS A 70 5.44 3.08 3.28
CA HIS A 70 5.26 4.37 2.65
C HIS A 70 4.19 4.27 1.56
N LEU A 71 3.01 4.80 1.84
CA LEU A 71 1.86 4.87 0.94
C LEU A 71 1.69 6.28 0.39
N PHE A 72 1.42 6.38 -0.90
CA PHE A 72 0.92 7.59 -1.54
C PHE A 72 -0.21 7.26 -2.51
N LEU A 73 -1.39 7.86 -2.30
CA LEU A 73 -2.53 7.79 -3.20
C LEU A 73 -2.81 9.19 -3.73
N ALA A 74 -2.70 9.38 -5.06
CA ALA A 74 -2.78 10.70 -5.68
C ALA A 74 -4.23 11.19 -5.78
N ALA A 75 -4.49 12.42 -5.39
CA ALA A 75 -5.81 13.06 -5.42
C ALA A 75 -6.51 12.95 -6.79
N LYS A 76 -5.76 13.13 -7.87
CA LYS A 76 -6.26 13.08 -9.25
C LYS A 76 -6.80 11.72 -9.70
N ASN A 77 -6.52 10.67 -8.94
CA ASN A 77 -6.87 9.30 -9.26
C ASN A 77 -8.15 8.81 -8.53
N PHE A 78 -8.75 9.69 -7.73
CA PHE A 78 -10.06 9.46 -7.11
C PHE A 78 -11.16 10.05 -7.99
N GLU A 79 -12.37 9.50 -7.91
CA GLU A 79 -13.54 10.04 -8.60
C GLU A 79 -13.89 11.46 -8.12
N PHE A 80 -13.59 11.73 -6.85
CA PHE A 80 -13.64 13.08 -6.28
C PHE A 80 -12.61 13.17 -5.13
N TYR A 81 -11.91 14.29 -5.07
CA TYR A 81 -10.99 14.59 -3.97
C TYR A 81 -10.97 16.09 -3.69
N GLU A 82 -11.34 16.48 -2.50
CA GLU A 82 -11.26 17.85 -2.01
C GLU A 82 -10.70 17.86 -0.59
N CYS A 83 -9.58 18.52 -0.38
CA CYS A 83 -9.01 18.83 0.93
C CYS A 83 -8.90 20.35 1.07
N LYS A 84 -9.77 20.96 1.90
CA LYS A 84 -9.86 22.43 2.07
C LYS A 84 -8.74 23.00 2.93
N LYS A 85 -7.90 22.16 3.52
CA LYS A 85 -6.74 22.55 4.33
C LYS A 85 -5.45 22.20 3.59
N SER A 86 -4.38 22.90 3.89
CA SER A 86 -3.04 22.56 3.36
C SER A 86 -2.55 21.18 3.81
N LYS A 87 -2.94 20.78 5.02
CA LYS A 87 -2.61 19.49 5.62
C LYS A 87 -3.61 19.15 6.73
N ILE A 88 -4.11 17.93 6.73
CA ILE A 88 -4.89 17.32 7.82
C ILE A 88 -4.18 16.03 8.21
N VAL A 89 -3.87 15.88 9.50
CA VAL A 89 -3.26 14.66 10.06
C VAL A 89 -4.24 14.03 11.03
N ILE A 90 -4.50 12.74 10.88
CA ILE A 90 -5.35 11.98 11.79
C ILE A 90 -4.61 10.75 12.31
N GLY A 91 -4.78 10.44 13.58
CA GLY A 91 -4.33 9.19 14.17
C GLY A 91 -5.40 8.10 14.05
N VAL A 92 -5.03 6.94 13.52
CA VAL A 92 -5.97 5.85 13.23
C VAL A 92 -5.49 4.52 13.78
N ASN A 93 -6.39 3.79 14.46
CA ASN A 93 -6.17 2.37 14.71
C ASN A 93 -6.53 1.58 13.43
N MET A 94 -5.52 0.97 12.79
CA MET A 94 -5.66 0.34 11.48
C MET A 94 -6.59 -0.88 11.49
N PHE A 95 -6.66 -1.61 12.60
CA PHE A 95 -7.58 -2.74 12.73
C PHE A 95 -9.04 -2.28 12.78
N HIS A 96 -9.32 -1.16 13.44
CA HIS A 96 -10.68 -0.60 13.47
C HIS A 96 -11.09 -0.07 12.09
N LEU A 97 -10.21 0.68 11.41
CA LEU A 97 -10.46 1.14 10.05
C LEU A 97 -10.68 -0.05 9.10
N PHE A 98 -9.83 -1.08 9.17
CA PHE A 98 -9.99 -2.29 8.38
C PHE A 98 -11.37 -2.94 8.58
N LYS A 99 -11.85 -3.07 9.84
CA LYS A 99 -13.17 -3.65 10.11
C LYS A 99 -14.30 -2.92 9.40
N LEU A 100 -14.23 -1.58 9.37
CA LEU A 100 -15.24 -0.76 8.70
C LEU A 100 -15.15 -0.93 7.18
N ILE A 101 -13.95 -0.84 6.60
CA ILE A 101 -13.72 -1.00 5.16
C ILE A 101 -14.04 -2.42 4.68
N ASN A 102 -13.78 -3.44 5.49
CA ASN A 102 -14.07 -4.83 5.11
C ASN A 102 -15.56 -5.17 5.09
N SER A 103 -16.40 -4.31 5.66
CA SER A 103 -17.88 -4.48 5.65
C SER A 103 -18.57 -3.90 4.41
N ILE A 104 -17.79 -3.45 3.41
CA ILE A 104 -18.28 -2.82 2.17
C ILE A 104 -18.39 -3.88 1.08
N ASP A 105 -19.40 -3.80 0.24
CA ASP A 105 -19.49 -4.62 -0.97
C ASP A 105 -18.66 -4.02 -2.11
N ASN A 106 -18.26 -4.84 -3.09
CA ASN A 106 -17.40 -4.38 -4.19
C ASN A 106 -18.11 -3.40 -5.13
N ASP A 107 -19.45 -3.45 -5.17
CA ASP A 107 -20.30 -2.62 -6.04
C ASP A 107 -20.74 -1.33 -5.36
N ASP A 108 -20.29 -1.10 -4.12
CA ASP A 108 -20.55 0.13 -3.40
C ASP A 108 -19.62 1.25 -3.87
N THR A 109 -20.06 2.49 -3.66
CA THR A 109 -19.22 3.67 -3.71
C THR A 109 -18.82 4.07 -2.31
N LEU A 110 -17.54 4.27 -2.05
CA LEU A 110 -17.01 4.76 -0.78
C LEU A 110 -16.79 6.26 -0.85
N THR A 111 -17.40 7.00 0.09
CA THR A 111 -17.05 8.39 0.37
C THR A 111 -16.43 8.49 1.76
N ILE A 112 -15.19 8.97 1.83
CA ILE A 112 -14.47 9.28 3.08
C ILE A 112 -14.56 10.78 3.28
N TYR A 113 -14.97 11.24 4.46
CA TYR A 113 -15.08 12.66 4.72
C TYR A 113 -14.86 13.02 6.19
N ILE A 114 -14.52 14.30 6.42
CA ILE A 114 -14.40 14.93 7.74
C ILE A 114 -15.31 16.15 7.74
N GLU A 115 -16.30 16.15 8.63
CA GLU A 115 -17.22 17.28 8.80
C GLU A 115 -16.50 18.49 9.44
N ASN A 116 -16.92 19.69 9.13
CA ASN A 116 -16.43 20.91 9.78
C ASN A 116 -16.57 20.85 11.31
N SER A 117 -17.64 20.23 11.80
CA SER A 117 -17.92 20.05 13.23
C SER A 117 -16.94 19.10 13.93
N ASP A 118 -16.37 18.14 13.18
CA ASP A 118 -15.38 17.19 13.68
C ASP A 118 -13.94 17.71 13.60
N TYR A 119 -13.72 18.92 13.04
CA TYR A 119 -12.42 19.56 12.89
C TYR A 119 -12.34 20.85 13.73
N VAL A 120 -11.64 20.81 14.86
CA VAL A 120 -11.50 21.94 15.78
C VAL A 120 -10.02 22.15 16.08
N ASP A 121 -9.51 23.36 15.82
CA ASP A 121 -8.13 23.78 16.11
C ASP A 121 -7.04 22.82 15.58
N GLY A 122 -7.29 22.23 14.41
CA GLY A 122 -6.36 21.27 13.78
C GLY A 122 -6.54 19.82 14.24
N ILE A 123 -7.40 19.57 15.24
CA ILE A 123 -7.68 18.25 15.77
C ILE A 123 -8.94 17.70 15.09
N VAL A 124 -8.89 16.43 14.68
CA VAL A 124 -10.01 15.71 14.08
C VAL A 124 -10.51 14.64 15.07
N SER A 125 -11.78 14.68 15.40
CA SER A 125 -12.39 13.71 16.34
C SER A 125 -12.87 12.44 15.65
N HIS A 126 -13.42 12.55 14.44
CA HIS A 126 -13.99 11.42 13.70
C HIS A 126 -13.66 11.46 12.21
N LEU A 127 -13.49 10.27 11.63
CA LEU A 127 -13.46 10.04 10.18
C LEU A 127 -14.76 9.38 9.78
N ALA A 128 -15.53 9.98 8.90
CA ALA A 128 -16.77 9.43 8.41
C ALA A 128 -16.55 8.64 7.12
N LEU A 129 -17.21 7.48 7.03
CA LEU A 129 -17.22 6.58 5.89
C LEU A 129 -18.66 6.37 5.45
N LYS A 130 -19.01 6.81 4.24
CA LYS A 130 -20.32 6.64 3.62
C LYS A 130 -20.21 5.63 2.49
N PHE A 131 -21.09 4.64 2.50
CA PHE A 131 -21.19 3.59 1.50
C PHE A 131 -22.52 3.71 0.79
N GLU A 132 -22.49 3.78 -0.52
CA GLU A 132 -23.69 3.97 -1.35
C GLU A 132 -23.75 2.87 -2.41
N ASN A 133 -24.82 2.08 -2.36
CA ASN A 133 -25.15 1.10 -3.38
C ASN A 133 -26.37 1.57 -4.17
N GLY A 134 -26.16 1.91 -5.44
CA GLY A 134 -27.21 2.45 -6.31
C GLY A 134 -28.24 1.40 -6.74
N GLU A 135 -27.87 0.12 -6.81
CA GLU A 135 -28.75 -0.96 -7.26
C GLU A 135 -29.84 -1.26 -6.21
N ILE A 136 -29.42 -1.40 -4.96
CA ILE A 136 -30.33 -1.69 -3.83
C ILE A 136 -30.81 -0.42 -3.11
N LYS A 137 -30.42 0.76 -3.59
CA LYS A 137 -30.72 2.08 -3.00
C LYS A 137 -30.36 2.16 -1.51
N GLN A 138 -29.26 1.54 -1.12
CA GLN A 138 -28.76 1.56 0.24
C GLN A 138 -27.73 2.66 0.43
N CYS A 139 -27.84 3.37 1.56
CA CYS A 139 -26.83 4.29 2.03
C CYS A 139 -26.51 3.96 3.50
N LYS A 140 -25.23 3.71 3.79
CA LYS A 140 -24.75 3.39 5.15
C LYS A 140 -23.64 4.36 5.51
N THR A 141 -23.76 5.02 6.66
CA THR A 141 -22.70 5.91 7.17
C THR A 141 -22.17 5.35 8.49
N GLN A 142 -20.84 5.35 8.62
CA GLN A 142 -20.12 4.95 9.82
C GLN A 142 -19.13 6.05 10.19
N LYS A 143 -19.03 6.39 11.47
CA LYS A 143 -18.03 7.32 11.99
C LYS A 143 -17.00 6.56 12.82
N LEU A 144 -15.74 6.61 12.40
CA LEU A 144 -14.61 6.06 13.13
C LEU A 144 -14.11 7.12 14.11
N ARG A 145 -14.09 6.77 15.40
CA ARG A 145 -13.44 7.61 16.41
C ARG A 145 -11.92 7.53 16.18
N LEU A 146 -11.29 8.68 16.12
CA LEU A 146 -9.85 8.81 15.91
C LEU A 146 -9.08 8.79 17.24
N ILE A 147 -7.82 8.46 17.16
CA ILE A 147 -6.85 8.58 18.25
C ILE A 147 -6.00 9.84 18.03
N GLU A 148 -5.29 10.28 19.04
CA GLU A 148 -4.36 11.39 18.92
C GLU A 148 -3.24 11.02 17.93
N PRO A 149 -2.93 11.87 16.94
CA PRO A 149 -1.83 11.60 16.02
C PRO A 149 -0.49 11.56 16.76
N GLU A 150 0.40 10.67 16.34
CA GLU A 150 1.79 10.66 16.80
C GLU A 150 2.49 11.97 16.37
N PRO A 151 3.21 12.65 17.26
CA PRO A 151 3.82 13.94 16.95
C PRO A 151 5.04 13.81 16.02
N GLU A 152 5.64 12.62 15.93
CA GLU A 152 6.84 12.39 15.13
C GLU A 152 6.45 12.09 13.67
N GLU A 153 6.95 12.92 12.75
CA GLU A 153 6.79 12.69 11.32
C GLU A 153 8.03 11.98 10.78
N LEU A 154 7.83 10.78 10.25
CA LEU A 154 8.88 10.06 9.54
C LEU A 154 8.99 10.60 8.11
N GLU A 155 10.21 10.73 7.63
CA GLU A 155 10.50 11.03 6.23
C GLU A 155 10.96 9.78 5.51
N TYR A 156 10.53 9.62 4.25
CA TYR A 156 11.06 8.57 3.39
C TYR A 156 12.47 8.97 2.93
N PRO A 157 13.49 8.14 3.20
CA PRO A 157 14.85 8.49 2.86
C PRO A 157 15.07 8.53 1.34
N ASP A 158 15.76 9.56 0.85
CA ASP A 158 16.18 9.62 -0.56
C ASP A 158 17.43 8.73 -0.75
N VAL A 159 17.20 7.48 -1.12
CA VAL A 159 18.23 6.45 -1.29
C VAL A 159 18.32 6.06 -2.74
N LYS A 160 19.55 5.90 -3.24
CA LYS A 160 19.81 5.39 -4.58
C LYS A 160 20.03 3.89 -4.53
N PHE A 161 19.31 3.17 -5.36
CA PHE A 161 19.45 1.73 -5.53
C PHE A 161 20.18 1.43 -6.83
N SER A 162 21.07 0.47 -6.80
CA SER A 162 21.83 0.03 -7.98
C SER A 162 21.13 -1.09 -8.75
N SER A 163 20.21 -1.80 -8.15
CA SER A 163 19.41 -2.83 -8.82
C SER A 163 17.93 -2.57 -8.57
N ILE A 164 17.15 -2.45 -9.66
CA ILE A 164 15.70 -2.33 -9.65
C ILE A 164 15.15 -3.38 -10.61
N ILE A 165 14.30 -4.27 -10.11
CA ILE A 165 13.85 -5.45 -10.82
C ILE A 165 12.32 -5.48 -10.84
N ASN A 166 11.74 -5.66 -12.03
CA ASN A 166 10.33 -5.98 -12.18
C ASN A 166 10.13 -7.49 -12.07
N LEU A 167 9.16 -7.89 -11.26
CA LEU A 167 8.83 -9.29 -11.03
C LEU A 167 7.31 -9.45 -10.92
N PRO A 168 6.71 -10.53 -11.48
CA PRO A 168 5.31 -10.82 -11.25
C PRO A 168 5.01 -10.96 -9.75
N SER A 169 4.00 -10.25 -9.26
CA SER A 169 3.64 -10.26 -7.83
C SER A 169 3.28 -11.66 -7.32
N ALA A 170 2.62 -12.46 -8.16
CA ALA A 170 2.28 -13.86 -7.84
C ALA A 170 3.53 -14.76 -7.73
N ASP A 171 4.54 -14.53 -8.57
CA ASP A 171 5.81 -15.28 -8.50
C ASP A 171 6.55 -14.96 -7.21
N PHE A 172 6.65 -13.68 -6.85
CA PHE A 172 7.24 -13.26 -5.59
C PHE A 172 6.50 -13.88 -4.40
N GLN A 173 5.16 -13.84 -4.41
CA GLN A 173 4.35 -14.47 -3.37
C GLN A 173 4.66 -15.97 -3.24
N LYS A 174 4.72 -16.68 -4.36
CA LYS A 174 5.02 -18.12 -4.38
C LYS A 174 6.40 -18.40 -3.80
N ILE A 175 7.43 -17.68 -4.25
CA ILE A 175 8.81 -17.83 -3.77
C ILE A 175 8.87 -17.65 -2.24
N ILE A 176 8.29 -16.55 -1.73
CA ILE A 176 8.31 -16.27 -0.29
C ILE A 176 7.57 -17.36 0.51
N ARG A 177 6.41 -17.83 0.03
CA ARG A 177 5.67 -18.92 0.70
C ARG A 177 6.44 -20.22 0.72
N ASP A 178 7.01 -20.63 -0.41
CA ASP A 178 7.74 -21.89 -0.53
C ASP A 178 8.98 -21.89 0.39
N LEU A 179 9.75 -20.79 0.41
CA LEU A 179 10.95 -20.68 1.20
C LEU A 179 10.68 -20.48 2.71
N SER A 180 9.54 -19.87 3.06
CA SER A 180 9.12 -19.74 4.47
C SER A 180 8.84 -21.08 5.17
N CYS A 181 8.57 -22.14 4.39
CA CYS A 181 8.41 -23.48 4.95
C CYS A 181 9.76 -24.14 5.34
N ILE A 182 10.87 -23.60 4.85
CA ILE A 182 12.22 -24.19 5.01
C ILE A 182 13.03 -23.42 6.05
N SER A 183 12.97 -22.11 6.04
CA SER A 183 13.85 -21.23 6.83
C SER A 183 13.15 -20.00 7.37
N GLU A 184 13.73 -19.37 8.37
CA GLU A 184 13.32 -18.06 8.88
C GLU A 184 14.00 -16.90 8.15
N LYS A 185 15.11 -17.18 7.43
CA LYS A 185 15.96 -16.21 6.77
C LYS A 185 16.05 -16.48 5.27
N LEU A 186 16.10 -15.41 4.50
CA LEU A 186 16.23 -15.43 3.06
C LEU A 186 17.37 -14.51 2.62
N GLU A 187 18.34 -15.07 1.91
CA GLU A 187 19.32 -14.30 1.17
C GLU A 187 18.77 -13.98 -0.22
N ILE A 188 18.81 -12.71 -0.60
CA ILE A 188 18.42 -12.25 -1.94
C ILE A 188 19.67 -11.63 -2.59
N LYS A 189 20.03 -12.12 -3.79
CA LYS A 189 21.17 -11.63 -4.57
C LYS A 189 20.76 -11.19 -5.96
N SER A 190 21.29 -10.08 -6.41
CA SER A 190 21.24 -9.63 -7.81
C SER A 190 22.65 -9.75 -8.40
N VAL A 191 22.81 -10.61 -9.40
CA VAL A 191 24.09 -10.90 -10.05
C VAL A 191 23.90 -10.98 -11.56
N GLY A 192 24.57 -10.13 -12.30
CA GLY A 192 24.46 -10.13 -13.78
C GLY A 192 23.01 -9.98 -14.23
N ASN A 193 22.44 -11.02 -14.83
CA ASN A 193 21.07 -11.08 -15.35
C ASN A 193 20.13 -11.91 -14.46
N GLU A 194 20.56 -12.26 -13.24
CA GLU A 194 19.82 -13.15 -12.37
C GLU A 194 19.49 -12.51 -11.03
N LEU A 195 18.31 -12.85 -10.53
CA LEU A 195 17.89 -12.65 -9.17
C LEU A 195 17.82 -14.01 -8.47
N ILE A 196 18.61 -14.18 -7.41
CA ILE A 196 18.77 -15.45 -6.71
C ILE A 196 18.17 -15.31 -5.32
N PHE A 197 17.32 -16.28 -4.95
CA PHE A 197 16.73 -16.40 -3.63
C PHE A 197 17.28 -17.68 -2.99
N LYS A 198 17.97 -17.56 -1.85
CA LYS A 198 18.61 -18.67 -1.17
C LYS A 198 18.23 -18.70 0.29
N CYS A 199 17.90 -19.89 0.80
CA CYS A 199 17.68 -20.10 2.22
C CYS A 199 18.27 -21.44 2.68
N SER A 200 18.58 -21.51 3.99
CA SER A 200 19.06 -22.72 4.64
C SER A 200 18.35 -22.85 5.98
N GLY A 201 17.63 -23.96 6.17
CA GLY A 201 16.95 -24.33 7.39
C GLY A 201 17.55 -25.57 8.02
N GLN A 202 16.91 -26.07 9.08
CA GLN A 202 17.40 -27.24 9.83
C GLN A 202 17.32 -28.56 9.04
N PHE A 203 16.34 -28.72 8.15
CA PHE A 203 16.08 -29.97 7.44
C PHE A 203 16.32 -29.89 5.93
N ALA A 204 16.40 -28.68 5.36
CA ALA A 204 16.61 -28.47 3.94
C ALA A 204 17.25 -27.12 3.65
N SER A 205 17.85 -27.02 2.47
CA SER A 205 18.24 -25.75 1.85
C SER A 205 17.58 -25.63 0.47
N ALA A 206 17.31 -24.40 0.02
CA ALA A 206 16.75 -24.15 -1.30
C ALA A 206 17.42 -22.95 -1.93
N GLU A 207 17.56 -23.01 -3.26
CA GLU A 207 18.06 -21.92 -4.08
C GLU A 207 17.22 -21.81 -5.33
N ILE A 208 16.69 -20.61 -5.61
CA ILE A 208 15.84 -20.33 -6.75
C ILE A 208 16.51 -19.26 -7.59
N HIS A 209 16.82 -19.58 -8.84
CA HIS A 209 17.35 -18.65 -9.83
C HIS A 209 16.24 -18.14 -10.73
N ARG A 210 16.16 -16.84 -10.88
CA ARG A 210 15.25 -16.15 -11.81
C ARG A 210 16.09 -15.35 -12.77
N ALA A 211 16.15 -15.77 -14.02
CA ALA A 211 16.80 -15.05 -15.09
C ALA A 211 15.82 -14.09 -15.78
N GLU A 212 16.37 -13.04 -16.37
CA GLU A 212 15.63 -12.09 -17.18
C GLU A 212 14.94 -12.80 -18.35
N SER A 213 13.64 -12.59 -18.51
CA SER A 213 12.85 -13.16 -19.62
C SER A 213 11.62 -12.32 -19.91
N ASP A 214 11.24 -12.25 -21.19
CA ASP A 214 10.07 -11.51 -21.67
C ASP A 214 8.80 -11.96 -20.96
N GLY A 215 8.03 -10.99 -20.47
CA GLY A 215 6.74 -11.21 -19.77
C GLY A 215 6.85 -11.77 -18.35
N SER A 216 8.07 -12.00 -17.83
CA SER A 216 8.32 -12.48 -16.47
C SER A 216 9.14 -11.46 -15.68
N MET A 217 10.41 -11.75 -15.41
CA MET A 217 11.30 -10.86 -14.67
C MET A 217 12.12 -10.00 -15.65
N GLY A 218 12.31 -8.72 -15.30
CA GLY A 218 13.20 -7.82 -16.05
C GLY A 218 13.89 -6.80 -15.16
N PHE A 219 15.04 -6.31 -15.58
CA PHE A 219 15.75 -5.24 -14.88
C PHE A 219 15.34 -3.87 -15.41
N VAL A 220 14.80 -3.02 -14.53
CA VAL A 220 14.57 -1.59 -14.82
C VAL A 220 15.88 -0.81 -14.71
N LEU A 221 16.68 -1.13 -13.69
CA LEU A 221 18.01 -0.63 -13.48
C LEU A 221 18.93 -1.81 -13.17
N LYS A 222 19.98 -1.94 -13.96
CA LYS A 222 20.94 -3.04 -13.86
C LYS A 222 22.30 -2.49 -13.51
N GLN A 223 22.91 -3.17 -12.58
CA GLN A 223 24.28 -2.92 -12.20
C GLN A 223 25.29 -3.49 -13.21
N ASP A 224 26.53 -3.05 -13.11
CA ASP A 224 27.67 -3.69 -13.78
C ASP A 224 27.71 -5.18 -13.39
N SER A 225 27.83 -6.06 -14.41
CA SER A 225 27.78 -7.51 -14.27
C SER A 225 28.83 -8.11 -13.32
N SER A 226 29.83 -7.33 -12.94
CA SER A 226 30.89 -7.72 -11.98
C SER A 226 30.50 -7.50 -10.51
N LYS A 227 29.47 -6.70 -10.24
CA LYS A 227 29.07 -6.35 -8.87
C LYS A 227 27.94 -7.23 -8.38
N ILE A 228 28.08 -7.75 -7.17
CA ILE A 228 27.04 -8.51 -6.48
C ILE A 228 26.32 -7.58 -5.50
N ILE A 229 25.00 -7.51 -5.60
CA ILE A 229 24.16 -6.87 -4.61
C ILE A 229 23.41 -7.94 -3.86
N GLN A 230 23.48 -7.92 -2.54
CA GLN A 230 22.88 -8.96 -1.72
C GLN A 230 22.45 -8.42 -0.35
N GLY A 231 21.50 -9.12 0.25
CA GLY A 231 21.05 -8.90 1.63
C GLY A 231 20.36 -10.12 2.20
N GLU A 232 20.42 -10.27 3.52
CA GLU A 232 19.67 -11.31 4.25
C GLU A 232 18.47 -10.68 4.95
N PHE A 233 17.29 -11.30 4.80
CA PHE A 233 16.01 -10.72 5.24
C PHE A 233 15.16 -11.77 5.98
N SER A 234 14.30 -11.28 6.89
CA SER A 234 13.35 -12.14 7.61
C SER A 234 12.20 -12.59 6.71
N LEU A 235 12.05 -13.90 6.51
CA LEU A 235 10.92 -14.50 5.78
C LEU A 235 9.58 -14.23 6.47
N LYS A 236 9.58 -14.19 7.81
CA LYS A 236 8.40 -13.78 8.59
C LYS A 236 7.93 -12.38 8.18
N ASN A 237 8.84 -11.42 8.10
CA ASN A 237 8.51 -10.06 7.73
C ASN A 237 8.10 -9.94 6.26
N LEU A 238 8.76 -10.68 5.36
CA LEU A 238 8.37 -10.76 3.95
C LEU A 238 6.97 -11.36 3.76
N SER A 239 6.50 -12.19 4.70
CA SER A 239 5.14 -12.73 4.66
C SER A 239 4.04 -11.65 4.79
N TYR A 240 4.36 -10.49 5.36
CA TYR A 240 3.45 -9.34 5.35
C TYR A 240 3.41 -8.66 3.98
N PHE A 241 4.53 -8.59 3.27
CA PHE A 241 4.63 -7.93 1.95
C PHE A 241 3.76 -8.63 0.91
N ILE A 242 3.77 -9.97 0.91
CA ILE A 242 3.00 -10.76 -0.05
C ILE A 242 1.47 -10.68 0.14
N LYS A 243 0.99 -10.04 1.21
CA LYS A 243 -0.44 -9.71 1.35
C LYS A 243 -0.89 -8.63 0.37
N CYS A 244 0.04 -7.87 -0.17
CA CYS A 244 -0.18 -6.88 -1.22
C CYS A 244 -0.26 -7.47 -2.64
N THR A 245 -0.07 -8.79 -2.82
CA THR A 245 0.02 -9.44 -4.15
C THR A 245 -1.15 -9.11 -5.07
N ASN A 246 -2.38 -9.03 -4.54
CA ASN A 246 -3.58 -8.76 -5.33
C ASN A 246 -3.80 -7.27 -5.66
N LEU A 247 -2.87 -6.37 -5.31
CA LEU A 247 -2.94 -4.96 -5.67
C LEU A 247 -2.54 -4.71 -7.12
N CYS A 248 -1.56 -5.47 -7.63
CA CYS A 248 -1.02 -5.32 -8.98
C CYS A 248 -0.42 -6.63 -9.49
N ASN A 249 -0.26 -6.73 -10.82
CA ASN A 249 0.31 -7.91 -11.46
C ASN A 249 1.84 -7.95 -11.41
N GLN A 250 2.48 -6.78 -11.38
CA GLN A 250 3.94 -6.61 -11.37
C GLN A 250 4.33 -5.76 -10.17
N ILE A 251 5.44 -6.12 -9.55
CA ILE A 251 6.08 -5.36 -8.46
C ILE A 251 7.46 -4.87 -8.90
N GLU A 252 7.93 -3.82 -8.27
CA GLU A 252 9.32 -3.39 -8.38
C GLU A 252 10.06 -3.76 -7.09
N VAL A 253 11.16 -4.48 -7.22
CA VAL A 253 12.07 -4.85 -6.12
C VAL A 253 13.34 -4.01 -6.24
N TYR A 254 13.65 -3.27 -5.20
CA TYR A 254 14.82 -2.40 -5.11
C TYR A 254 15.81 -3.03 -4.15
N LEU A 255 17.03 -3.23 -4.61
CA LEU A 255 18.10 -3.87 -3.86
C LEU A 255 19.40 -3.05 -3.92
N GLU A 256 20.06 -2.89 -2.78
CA GLU A 256 21.37 -2.32 -2.62
C GLU A 256 22.05 -2.95 -1.40
N ASN A 257 23.39 -3.06 -1.43
CA ASN A 257 24.15 -3.57 -0.30
C ASN A 257 23.97 -2.67 0.93
N ASP A 258 23.81 -3.29 2.08
CA ASP A 258 23.67 -2.63 3.40
C ASP A 258 22.45 -1.70 3.54
N LEU A 259 21.54 -1.72 2.56
CA LEU A 259 20.30 -0.94 2.60
C LEU A 259 19.07 -1.85 2.77
N PRO A 260 17.94 -1.27 3.23
CA PRO A 260 16.68 -2.01 3.27
C PRO A 260 16.26 -2.50 1.88
N LEU A 261 15.72 -3.71 1.83
CA LEU A 261 14.98 -4.20 0.66
C LEU A 261 13.70 -3.38 0.53
N VAL A 262 13.42 -2.84 -0.65
CA VAL A 262 12.16 -2.15 -0.92
C VAL A 262 11.37 -2.93 -1.96
N VAL A 263 10.11 -3.20 -1.65
CA VAL A 263 9.15 -3.78 -2.59
C VAL A 263 8.01 -2.78 -2.80
N LYS A 264 7.85 -2.34 -4.04
CA LYS A 264 6.79 -1.40 -4.44
C LYS A 264 5.66 -2.15 -5.12
N TYR A 265 4.44 -1.89 -4.66
CA TYR A 265 3.19 -2.34 -5.26
C TYR A 265 2.40 -1.12 -5.73
N ASP A 266 1.88 -1.15 -6.94
CA ASP A 266 0.86 -0.19 -7.35
C ASP A 266 -0.47 -0.56 -6.70
N VAL A 267 -1.20 0.44 -6.22
CA VAL A 267 -2.54 0.27 -5.64
C VAL A 267 -3.56 0.56 -6.74
N ALA A 268 -3.74 -0.42 -7.64
CA ALA A 268 -4.48 -0.24 -8.88
C ALA A 268 -4.05 1.06 -9.59
N SER A 269 -5.00 1.96 -9.93
CA SER A 269 -4.70 3.28 -10.48
C SER A 269 -4.57 4.39 -9.44
N LEU A 270 -4.83 4.12 -8.15
CA LEU A 270 -4.87 5.15 -7.10
C LEU A 270 -3.49 5.70 -6.73
N GLY A 271 -2.46 4.86 -6.74
CA GLY A 271 -1.12 5.25 -6.33
C GLY A 271 -0.23 4.05 -6.07
N SER A 272 0.65 4.13 -5.08
CA SER A 272 1.56 3.04 -4.75
C SER A 272 1.88 2.94 -3.26
N ILE A 273 2.25 1.72 -2.84
CA ILE A 273 2.82 1.46 -1.53
C ILE A 273 4.23 0.88 -1.69
N LYS A 274 5.19 1.43 -0.96
CA LYS A 274 6.54 0.89 -0.80
C LYS A 274 6.64 0.29 0.60
N LEU A 275 7.05 -0.97 0.68
CA LEU A 275 7.34 -1.65 1.91
C LEU A 275 8.86 -1.86 1.98
N CYS A 276 9.49 -1.28 3.00
CA CYS A 276 10.94 -1.35 3.19
C CYS A 276 11.23 -2.29 4.37
N LEU A 277 12.12 -3.25 4.16
CA LEU A 277 12.53 -4.21 5.19
C LEU A 277 14.00 -4.05 5.49
N ALA A 278 14.33 -3.78 6.75
CA ALA A 278 15.72 -3.73 7.21
C ALA A 278 16.40 -5.10 7.01
N PRO A 279 17.66 -5.12 6.55
CA PRO A 279 18.42 -6.36 6.47
C PRO A 279 18.69 -6.92 7.87
N LEU A 280 18.84 -8.23 7.95
CA LEU A 280 19.31 -8.87 9.18
C LEU A 280 20.78 -8.50 9.42
N PRO A 281 21.20 -8.38 10.70
CA PRO A 281 22.60 -8.12 11.00
C PRO A 281 23.50 -9.19 10.40
N SER A 282 24.62 -8.79 9.81
CA SER A 282 25.64 -9.70 9.33
C SER A 282 26.17 -10.52 10.50
N SER A 283 26.07 -11.85 10.42
CA SER A 283 26.54 -12.78 11.45
C SER A 283 28.05 -12.98 11.38
#